data_59d7a6c35b8093e82967685359eef42d
#
_entry.id   59d7a6c35b8093e82967685359eef42d
#
_cell.length_a   1.000
_cell.length_b   1.000
_cell.length_c   1.000
_cell.angle_alpha   90.00
_cell.angle_beta   90.00
_cell.angle_gamma   90.00
#
_symmetry.space_group_name_H-M   'P 1'
#
loop_
_entity.id
_entity.type
_entity.pdbx_description
1 polymer ?
#
loop_
_entity_poly.entity_id
_entity_poly.type
_entity_poly.pdbx_seq_one_letter_code
_entity_poly.pdbx_strand_id
1 'polypeptide(L)'
;FDNGEMSKEELIMRQCAALSGVPMHLLESGKWRKAGEKVVDKVRSVWPKIKNLKFYYYNVGGMDVDSMVNTLKRFYYAKVGRGNQMVFSFDYIKTTSENISNKSEWQVVGEMVDKFKKCVQKEILHDGNPIIPMITSVQSNRYGITTNRSSDNIVDDESIVSLSDRITQFCSHMFILRSKTADEMETEGGRFGTHKLINVKARHLGSDIAGAVEPVRIGDSLRKNAINLDFNNFNITERGDLRDIARVLDGHEELDNNGIQETIPDFDQF
;
A
#
# COMPACT_ATOMS: atom_id res chain seq x y z
N PHE A 1 -11.06 -6.55 -3.17
CA PHE A 1 -11.22 -7.95 -2.74
C PHE A 1 -10.22 -8.27 -1.65
N ASP A 2 -10.66 -8.89 -0.60
CA ASP A 2 -9.83 -9.41 0.48
C ASP A 2 -9.71 -10.95 0.32
N ASN A 3 -8.47 -11.41 0.28
CA ASN A 3 -8.17 -12.84 0.13
C ASN A 3 -8.07 -13.56 1.50
N GLY A 4 -8.99 -13.24 2.41
CA GLY A 4 -9.14 -13.88 3.71
C GLY A 4 -8.19 -13.36 4.79
N GLU A 5 -7.75 -12.09 4.71
CA GLU A 5 -6.87 -11.48 5.71
C GLU A 5 -7.63 -10.70 6.79
N MET A 6 -8.68 -9.98 6.40
CA MET A 6 -9.40 -9.10 7.31
C MET A 6 -10.91 -9.31 7.23
N SER A 7 -11.60 -9.01 8.32
CA SER A 7 -13.04 -8.87 8.30
C SER A 7 -13.43 -7.48 7.79
N LYS A 8 -14.67 -7.35 7.32
CA LYS A 8 -15.24 -6.05 6.94
C LYS A 8 -15.26 -5.08 8.14
N GLU A 9 -15.56 -5.58 9.30
CA GLU A 9 -15.62 -4.83 10.55
C GLU A 9 -14.26 -4.26 10.93
N GLU A 10 -13.21 -5.08 10.82
CA GLU A 10 -11.84 -4.65 11.08
C GLU A 10 -11.40 -3.55 10.09
N LEU A 11 -11.71 -3.71 8.81
CA LEU A 11 -11.41 -2.69 7.80
C LEU A 11 -12.12 -1.35 8.10
N ILE A 12 -13.39 -1.40 8.50
CA ILE A 12 -14.14 -0.19 8.89
C ILE A 12 -13.53 0.45 10.13
N MET A 13 -13.10 -0.33 11.11
CA MET A 13 -12.43 0.20 12.30
C MET A 13 -11.09 0.86 11.96
N ARG A 14 -10.28 0.27 11.08
CA ARG A 14 -9.04 0.89 10.60
C ARG A 14 -9.30 2.20 9.85
N GLN A 15 -10.31 2.25 9.00
CA GLN A 15 -10.75 3.49 8.34
C GLN A 15 -11.21 4.54 9.36
N CYS A 16 -11.95 4.12 10.38
CA CYS A 16 -12.38 5.01 11.45
C CYS A 16 -11.17 5.55 12.24
N ALA A 17 -10.21 4.70 12.59
CA ALA A 17 -8.98 5.11 13.27
C ALA A 17 -8.20 6.13 12.44
N ALA A 18 -7.98 5.84 11.16
CA ALA A 18 -7.27 6.73 10.24
C ALA A 18 -7.94 8.11 10.11
N LEU A 19 -9.26 8.13 9.92
CA LEU A 19 -10.01 9.36 9.66
C LEU A 19 -10.30 10.19 10.92
N SER A 20 -10.46 9.55 12.09
CA SER A 20 -10.75 10.23 13.35
C SER A 20 -9.51 10.63 14.14
N GLY A 21 -8.37 9.98 13.86
CA GLY A 21 -7.17 10.08 14.69
C GLY A 21 -7.29 9.38 16.05
N VAL A 22 -8.40 8.67 16.31
CA VAL A 22 -8.59 7.93 17.58
C VAL A 22 -7.85 6.59 17.50
N PRO A 23 -7.01 6.24 18.48
CA PRO A 23 -6.26 4.99 18.48
C PRO A 23 -7.13 3.74 18.32
N MET A 24 -6.66 2.79 17.51
CA MET A 24 -7.41 1.57 17.18
C MET A 24 -7.86 0.80 18.42
N HIS A 25 -7.01 0.67 19.45
CA HIS A 25 -7.34 -0.06 20.67
C HIS A 25 -8.53 0.53 21.45
N LEU A 26 -8.76 1.85 21.35
CA LEU A 26 -9.94 2.48 21.94
C LEU A 26 -11.20 2.17 21.14
N LEU A 27 -11.08 2.07 19.81
CA LEU A 27 -12.21 1.72 18.94
C LEU A 27 -12.62 0.26 19.14
N GLU A 28 -11.67 -0.67 19.11
CA GLU A 28 -11.90 -2.10 19.32
C GLU A 28 -12.50 -2.43 20.68
N SER A 29 -11.94 -1.85 21.75
CA SER A 29 -12.42 -2.06 23.11
C SER A 29 -13.72 -1.32 23.45
N GLY A 30 -14.15 -0.41 22.57
CA GLY A 30 -15.31 0.47 22.80
C GLY A 30 -15.08 1.55 23.86
N LYS A 31 -13.87 1.66 24.40
CA LYS A 31 -13.51 2.67 25.44
C LYS A 31 -13.64 4.11 24.93
N TRP A 32 -13.53 4.34 23.61
CA TRP A 32 -13.75 5.66 23.02
C TRP A 32 -15.04 6.33 23.43
N ARG A 33 -16.11 5.55 23.75
CA ARG A 33 -17.40 6.07 24.23
C ARG A 33 -17.33 6.74 25.59
N LYS A 34 -16.29 6.42 26.37
CA LYS A 34 -16.06 6.93 27.73
C LYS A 34 -14.84 7.87 27.80
N ALA A 35 -14.13 8.05 26.70
CA ALA A 35 -12.89 8.83 26.63
C ALA A 35 -13.10 10.35 26.51
N GLY A 36 -14.32 10.83 26.81
CA GLY A 36 -14.67 12.25 26.76
C GLY A 36 -15.39 12.65 25.46
N GLU A 37 -16.13 13.74 25.55
CA GLU A 37 -17.02 14.22 24.48
C GLU A 37 -16.26 14.51 23.18
N LYS A 38 -15.08 15.12 23.27
CA LYS A 38 -14.22 15.40 22.10
C LYS A 38 -13.87 14.14 21.30
N VAL A 39 -13.57 13.02 21.98
CA VAL A 39 -13.24 11.75 21.33
C VAL A 39 -14.47 11.15 20.67
N VAL A 40 -15.61 11.20 21.36
CA VAL A 40 -16.89 10.74 20.82
C VAL A 40 -17.26 11.52 19.56
N ASP A 41 -17.11 12.84 19.57
CA ASP A 41 -17.41 13.69 18.42
C ASP A 41 -16.47 13.44 17.25
N LYS A 42 -15.18 13.25 17.49
CA LYS A 42 -14.21 12.81 16.44
C LYS A 42 -14.69 11.53 15.76
N VAL A 43 -15.03 10.50 16.53
CA VAL A 43 -15.52 9.23 15.98
C VAL A 43 -16.83 9.42 15.21
N ARG A 44 -17.79 10.16 15.77
CA ARG A 44 -19.08 10.42 15.12
C ARG A 44 -18.95 11.20 13.82
N SER A 45 -18.06 12.17 13.76
CA SER A 45 -17.83 13.01 12.57
C SER A 45 -17.35 12.23 11.36
N VAL A 46 -16.78 11.03 11.57
CA VAL A 46 -16.25 10.18 10.48
C VAL A 46 -17.33 9.33 9.81
N TRP A 47 -18.42 9.00 10.52
CA TRP A 47 -19.47 8.14 10.01
C TRP A 47 -20.05 8.60 8.66
N PRO A 48 -20.42 9.88 8.48
CA PRO A 48 -20.89 10.37 7.20
C PRO A 48 -19.84 10.20 6.09
N LYS A 49 -18.57 10.40 6.41
CA LYS A 49 -17.47 10.24 5.44
C LYS A 49 -17.35 8.79 4.98
N ILE A 50 -17.29 7.84 5.93
CA ILE A 50 -17.20 6.40 5.62
C ILE A 50 -18.43 5.94 4.84
N LYS A 51 -19.65 6.37 5.25
CA LYS A 51 -20.89 6.00 4.58
C LYS A 51 -20.95 6.49 3.12
N ASN A 52 -20.36 7.64 2.82
CA ASN A 52 -20.36 8.24 1.49
C ASN A 52 -19.18 7.77 0.62
N LEU A 53 -18.21 7.05 1.18
CA LEU A 53 -17.16 6.43 0.40
C LEU A 53 -17.74 5.38 -0.54
N LYS A 54 -17.49 5.50 -1.82
CA LYS A 54 -17.77 4.45 -2.81
C LYS A 54 -16.75 3.32 -2.70
N PHE A 55 -16.63 2.76 -1.51
CA PHE A 55 -15.73 1.66 -1.18
C PHE A 55 -16.56 0.39 -0.94
N TYR A 56 -16.19 -0.66 -1.64
CA TYR A 56 -16.91 -1.93 -1.58
C TYR A 56 -15.94 -3.03 -1.18
N TYR A 57 -16.30 -3.76 -0.15
CA TYR A 57 -15.52 -4.87 0.38
C TYR A 57 -16.18 -6.20 -0.04
N TYR A 58 -15.36 -7.13 -0.46
CA TYR A 58 -15.78 -8.49 -0.77
C TYR A 58 -14.69 -9.48 -0.36
N ASN A 59 -15.04 -10.44 0.52
CA ASN A 59 -14.14 -11.51 0.91
C ASN A 59 -14.18 -12.61 -0.18
N VAL A 60 -13.03 -12.93 -0.74
CA VAL A 60 -12.84 -13.97 -1.77
C VAL A 60 -11.95 -15.12 -1.29
N GLY A 61 -11.62 -15.17 0.02
CA GLY A 61 -10.83 -16.24 0.61
C GLY A 61 -11.44 -17.62 0.31
N GLY A 62 -10.63 -18.54 -0.17
CA GLY A 62 -11.06 -19.88 -0.58
C GLY A 62 -11.71 -20.00 -1.95
N MET A 63 -11.98 -18.89 -2.68
CA MET A 63 -12.52 -18.97 -4.04
C MET A 63 -11.43 -19.36 -5.04
N ASP A 64 -11.82 -20.10 -6.07
CA ASP A 64 -10.99 -20.30 -7.25
C ASP A 64 -10.89 -18.99 -8.07
N VAL A 65 -9.84 -18.88 -8.88
CA VAL A 65 -9.54 -17.63 -9.62
C VAL A 65 -10.63 -17.28 -10.62
N ASP A 66 -11.26 -18.26 -11.27
CA ASP A 66 -12.31 -17.99 -12.25
C ASP A 66 -13.57 -17.44 -11.56
N SER A 67 -13.91 -17.95 -10.39
CA SER A 67 -14.98 -17.42 -9.54
C SER A 67 -14.68 -15.99 -9.07
N MET A 68 -13.44 -15.68 -8.70
CA MET A 68 -13.02 -14.31 -8.36
C MET A 68 -13.19 -13.35 -9.55
N VAL A 69 -12.70 -13.73 -10.74
CA VAL A 69 -12.81 -12.93 -11.96
C VAL A 69 -14.28 -12.71 -12.36
N ASN A 70 -15.10 -13.76 -12.28
CA ASN A 70 -16.54 -13.66 -12.57
C ASN A 70 -17.25 -12.75 -11.55
N THR A 71 -16.85 -12.79 -10.30
CA THR A 71 -17.37 -11.90 -9.25
C THR A 71 -17.02 -10.44 -9.53
N LEU A 72 -15.76 -10.17 -9.92
CA LEU A 72 -15.32 -8.83 -10.34
C LEU A 72 -16.16 -8.30 -11.51
N LYS A 73 -16.34 -9.10 -12.56
CA LYS A 73 -17.15 -8.72 -13.72
C LYS A 73 -18.61 -8.42 -13.35
N ARG A 74 -19.25 -9.33 -12.58
CA ARG A 74 -20.63 -9.13 -12.12
C ARG A 74 -20.75 -7.87 -11.29
N PHE A 75 -19.82 -7.63 -10.38
CA PHE A 75 -19.82 -6.41 -9.57
C PHE A 75 -19.68 -5.16 -10.43
N TYR A 76 -18.71 -5.16 -11.35
CA TYR A 76 -18.51 -4.03 -12.25
C TYR A 76 -19.79 -3.68 -13.03
N TYR A 77 -20.37 -4.66 -13.73
CA TYR A 77 -21.56 -4.41 -14.57
C TYR A 77 -22.82 -4.09 -13.75
N ALA A 78 -22.98 -4.67 -12.57
CA ALA A 78 -24.20 -4.51 -11.78
C ALA A 78 -24.18 -3.27 -10.85
N LYS A 79 -23.01 -2.88 -10.35
CA LYS A 79 -22.90 -1.81 -9.35
C LYS A 79 -22.17 -0.56 -9.84
N VAL A 80 -21.11 -0.74 -10.63
CA VAL A 80 -20.34 0.38 -11.15
C VAL A 80 -20.97 0.88 -12.45
N GLY A 81 -21.34 -0.02 -13.34
CA GLY A 81 -21.92 0.27 -14.65
C GLY A 81 -20.88 0.44 -15.75
N ARG A 82 -21.29 0.14 -16.98
CA ARG A 82 -20.43 0.26 -18.16
C ARG A 82 -19.92 1.69 -18.33
N GLY A 83 -18.65 1.82 -18.68
CA GLY A 83 -18.01 3.12 -18.94
C GLY A 83 -17.60 3.90 -17.70
N ASN A 84 -18.01 3.48 -16.52
CA ASN A 84 -17.58 4.11 -15.26
C ASN A 84 -16.23 3.54 -14.81
N GLN A 85 -15.39 4.40 -14.24
CA GLN A 85 -14.10 4.03 -13.70
C GLN A 85 -14.23 3.38 -12.32
N MET A 86 -13.36 2.43 -12.04
CA MET A 86 -13.23 1.76 -10.76
C MET A 86 -11.76 1.43 -10.51
N VAL A 87 -11.27 1.58 -9.29
CA VAL A 87 -10.00 1.00 -8.86
C VAL A 87 -10.29 -0.37 -8.26
N PHE A 88 -9.65 -1.40 -8.79
CA PHE A 88 -9.74 -2.75 -8.25
C PHE A 88 -8.54 -3.02 -7.34
N SER A 89 -8.78 -3.18 -6.03
CA SER A 89 -7.77 -3.57 -5.06
C SER A 89 -7.94 -5.04 -4.70
N PHE A 90 -6.86 -5.82 -4.78
CA PHE A 90 -6.80 -7.22 -4.37
C PHE A 90 -5.75 -7.41 -3.27
N ASP A 91 -6.20 -7.68 -2.07
CA ASP A 91 -5.37 -7.85 -0.87
C ASP A 91 -5.40 -9.31 -0.41
N TYR A 92 -4.36 -10.02 -0.64
CA TYR A 92 -3.17 -9.88 -1.49
C TYR A 92 -2.97 -11.17 -2.30
N ILE A 93 -1.99 -11.18 -3.21
CA ILE A 93 -1.71 -12.37 -4.01
C ILE A 93 -1.03 -13.43 -3.11
N LYS A 94 -1.78 -14.47 -2.78
CA LYS A 94 -1.32 -15.68 -2.11
C LYS A 94 -2.05 -16.90 -2.65
N THR A 95 -1.44 -18.06 -2.52
CA THR A 95 -2.08 -19.32 -2.82
C THR A 95 -2.91 -19.81 -1.63
N THR A 96 -4.03 -20.45 -1.90
CA THR A 96 -4.78 -21.22 -0.93
C THR A 96 -4.54 -22.70 -1.17
N SER A 97 -4.64 -23.53 -0.12
CA SER A 97 -4.43 -24.99 -0.21
C SER A 97 -5.35 -25.68 -1.22
N GLU A 98 -6.51 -25.10 -1.49
CA GLU A 98 -7.49 -25.64 -2.44
C GLU A 98 -7.08 -25.46 -3.90
N ASN A 99 -6.20 -24.48 -4.19
CA ASN A 99 -5.72 -24.18 -5.53
C ASN A 99 -4.51 -25.01 -5.96
N ILE A 100 -3.90 -25.78 -5.04
CA ILE A 100 -2.59 -26.43 -5.24
C ILE A 100 -2.73 -27.92 -5.69
N SER A 101 -3.92 -28.43 -5.97
CA SER A 101 -4.14 -29.88 -6.11
C SER A 101 -3.23 -30.60 -7.11
N ASN A 102 -2.67 -29.94 -8.13
CA ASN A 102 -1.70 -30.52 -9.09
C ASN A 102 -0.72 -29.51 -9.71
N LYS A 103 -0.61 -28.28 -9.14
CA LYS A 103 0.26 -27.22 -9.65
C LYS A 103 1.19 -26.73 -8.54
N SER A 104 2.39 -26.32 -8.92
CA SER A 104 3.27 -25.60 -7.98
C SER A 104 2.70 -24.24 -7.61
N GLU A 105 3.03 -23.75 -6.42
CA GLU A 105 2.56 -22.45 -5.90
C GLU A 105 2.81 -21.29 -6.89
N TRP A 106 4.01 -21.23 -7.49
CA TRP A 106 4.36 -20.19 -8.46
C TRP A 106 3.52 -20.25 -9.74
N GLN A 107 3.07 -21.45 -10.15
CA GLN A 107 2.18 -21.60 -11.31
C GLN A 107 0.79 -21.05 -11.01
N VAL A 108 0.25 -21.33 -9.83
CA VAL A 108 -1.05 -20.85 -9.39
C VAL A 108 -1.05 -19.32 -9.28
N VAL A 109 -0.03 -18.75 -8.67
CA VAL A 109 0.14 -17.29 -8.59
C VAL A 109 0.24 -16.67 -9.99
N GLY A 110 1.06 -17.26 -10.88
CA GLY A 110 1.19 -16.77 -12.24
C GLY A 110 -0.12 -16.81 -13.02
N GLU A 111 -0.92 -17.86 -12.86
CA GLU A 111 -2.25 -17.99 -13.49
C GLU A 111 -3.24 -16.96 -12.93
N MET A 112 -3.22 -16.72 -11.62
CA MET A 112 -4.07 -15.73 -10.99
C MET A 112 -3.79 -14.33 -11.54
N VAL A 113 -2.53 -13.93 -11.58
CA VAL A 113 -2.12 -12.62 -12.11
C VAL A 113 -2.50 -12.47 -13.58
N ASP A 114 -2.28 -13.52 -14.40
CA ASP A 114 -2.63 -13.50 -15.83
C ASP A 114 -4.15 -13.34 -16.03
N LYS A 115 -4.97 -14.09 -15.29
CA LYS A 115 -6.43 -14.01 -15.40
C LYS A 115 -6.97 -12.63 -14.96
N PHE A 116 -6.48 -12.08 -13.85
CA PHE A 116 -6.86 -10.73 -13.44
C PHE A 116 -6.42 -9.68 -14.47
N LYS A 117 -5.19 -9.76 -14.95
CA LYS A 117 -4.70 -8.85 -15.98
C LYS A 117 -5.52 -8.92 -17.25
N LYS A 118 -5.84 -10.14 -17.72
CA LYS A 118 -6.72 -10.33 -18.88
C LYS A 118 -8.10 -9.70 -18.65
N CYS A 119 -8.68 -9.91 -17.46
CA CYS A 119 -9.97 -9.34 -17.10
C CYS A 119 -9.95 -7.82 -17.18
N VAL A 120 -9.02 -7.15 -16.50
CA VAL A 120 -9.00 -5.68 -16.40
C VAL A 120 -8.48 -4.98 -17.66
N GLN A 121 -7.64 -5.65 -18.47
CA GLN A 121 -7.04 -5.05 -19.67
C GLN A 121 -7.72 -5.43 -20.98
N LYS A 122 -8.44 -6.55 -21.06
CA LYS A 122 -8.99 -7.06 -22.30
C LYS A 122 -10.49 -7.36 -22.28
N GLU A 123 -11.07 -7.55 -21.09
CA GLU A 123 -12.46 -8.00 -21.00
C GLU A 123 -13.39 -6.90 -20.46
N ILE A 124 -12.88 -5.98 -19.63
CA ILE A 124 -13.63 -4.82 -19.16
C ILE A 124 -13.05 -3.58 -19.82
N LEU A 125 -13.64 -3.23 -20.96
CA LEU A 125 -13.19 -2.11 -21.78
C LEU A 125 -14.31 -1.08 -21.96
N HIS A 126 -13.91 0.17 -22.17
CA HIS A 126 -14.76 1.24 -22.66
C HIS A 126 -14.10 1.87 -23.89
N ASP A 127 -14.81 1.89 -24.99
CA ASP A 127 -14.31 2.34 -26.30
C ASP A 127 -12.95 1.71 -26.68
N GLY A 128 -12.82 0.40 -26.40
CA GLY A 128 -11.59 -0.37 -26.64
C GLY A 128 -10.47 -0.18 -25.64
N ASN A 129 -10.61 0.72 -24.65
CA ASN A 129 -9.57 1.03 -23.67
C ASN A 129 -9.84 0.42 -22.30
N PRO A 130 -8.80 -0.09 -21.59
CA PRO A 130 -8.89 -0.50 -20.19
C PRO A 130 -9.24 0.69 -19.30
N ILE A 131 -10.19 0.51 -18.38
CA ILE A 131 -10.67 1.57 -17.48
C ILE A 131 -10.59 1.20 -16.00
N ILE A 132 -10.07 0.03 -15.68
CA ILE A 132 -9.93 -0.49 -14.33
C ILE A 132 -8.44 -0.70 -14.02
N PRO A 133 -7.77 0.21 -13.30
CA PRO A 133 -6.47 -0.09 -12.73
C PRO A 133 -6.63 -1.12 -11.61
N MET A 134 -5.67 -2.07 -11.55
CA MET A 134 -5.58 -3.05 -10.48
C MET A 134 -4.38 -2.72 -9.59
N ILE A 135 -4.62 -2.69 -8.29
CA ILE A 135 -3.60 -2.55 -7.26
C ILE A 135 -3.61 -3.83 -6.41
N THR A 136 -2.44 -4.41 -6.19
CA THR A 136 -2.30 -5.59 -5.34
C THR A 136 -0.96 -5.57 -4.64
N SER A 137 -0.83 -6.39 -3.61
CA SER A 137 0.40 -6.61 -2.87
C SER A 137 0.82 -8.08 -2.93
N VAL A 138 2.09 -8.31 -2.70
CA VAL A 138 2.69 -9.63 -2.52
C VAL A 138 3.67 -9.57 -1.36
N GLN A 139 3.85 -10.66 -0.67
CA GLN A 139 4.87 -10.73 0.37
C GLN A 139 6.26 -10.81 -0.25
N SER A 140 7.22 -10.14 0.38
CA SER A 140 8.64 -10.30 0.06
C SER A 140 9.13 -11.70 0.47
N ASN A 141 10.14 -12.22 -0.21
CA ASN A 141 10.77 -13.46 0.18
C ASN A 141 11.58 -13.30 1.49
N ARG A 142 11.93 -14.41 2.13
CA ARG A 142 12.69 -14.40 3.40
C ARG A 142 14.09 -13.79 3.23
N TYR A 143 14.67 -13.92 2.06
CA TYR A 143 15.99 -13.35 1.74
C TYR A 143 15.91 -11.82 1.76
N GLY A 144 14.91 -11.22 1.11
CA GLY A 144 14.69 -9.79 1.14
C GLY A 144 14.48 -9.25 2.56
N ILE A 145 13.74 -9.97 3.41
CA ILE A 145 13.52 -9.58 4.81
C ILE A 145 14.84 -9.60 5.62
N THR A 146 15.70 -10.59 5.37
CA THR A 146 16.95 -10.73 6.13
C THR A 146 18.01 -9.75 5.69
N THR A 147 18.12 -9.48 4.39
CA THR A 147 19.10 -8.54 3.84
C THR A 147 18.75 -7.09 4.13
N ASN A 148 17.49 -6.74 4.25
CA ASN A 148 17.06 -5.37 4.55
C ASN A 148 17.07 -5.00 6.06
N ARG A 149 17.80 -5.75 6.89
CA ARG A 149 17.99 -5.41 8.32
C ARG A 149 19.13 -4.42 8.55
N SER A 150 20.08 -4.29 7.62
CA SER A 150 21.20 -3.37 7.68
C SER A 150 21.27 -2.56 6.40
N SER A 151 21.64 -1.29 6.51
CA SER A 151 21.77 -0.37 5.36
C SER A 151 22.80 -0.84 4.33
N ASP A 152 23.83 -1.57 4.76
CA ASP A 152 24.91 -2.06 3.89
C ASP A 152 24.46 -3.18 2.93
N ASN A 153 23.38 -3.88 3.26
CA ASN A 153 22.88 -5.03 2.53
C ASN A 153 21.46 -4.85 2.00
N ILE A 154 20.99 -3.61 1.89
CA ILE A 154 19.65 -3.35 1.37
C ILE A 154 19.55 -3.76 -0.09
N VAL A 155 18.58 -4.65 -0.38
CA VAL A 155 18.22 -5.06 -1.73
C VAL A 155 16.87 -4.46 -2.07
N ASP A 156 16.89 -3.27 -2.67
CA ASP A 156 15.68 -2.57 -3.14
C ASP A 156 15.52 -2.79 -4.65
N ASP A 157 15.33 -4.04 -5.07
CA ASP A 157 15.11 -4.42 -6.46
C ASP A 157 14.05 -5.52 -6.65
N GLU A 158 13.79 -5.90 -7.89
CA GLU A 158 12.76 -6.87 -8.26
C GLU A 158 12.99 -8.28 -7.69
N SER A 159 14.21 -8.62 -7.24
CA SER A 159 14.57 -9.95 -6.72
C SER A 159 13.92 -10.25 -5.35
N ILE A 160 13.45 -9.21 -4.65
CA ILE A 160 12.73 -9.35 -3.39
C ILE A 160 11.36 -10.00 -3.56
N VAL A 161 10.81 -9.99 -4.77
CA VAL A 161 9.47 -10.54 -5.01
C VAL A 161 9.49 -12.05 -4.84
N SER A 162 8.70 -12.49 -3.88
CA SER A 162 8.43 -13.89 -3.63
C SER A 162 7.52 -14.47 -4.71
N LEU A 163 7.67 -15.77 -4.96
CA LEU A 163 6.69 -16.65 -5.61
C LEU A 163 6.67 -16.69 -7.14
N SER A 164 6.91 -15.60 -7.89
CA SER A 164 6.83 -15.74 -9.35
C SER A 164 7.42 -14.55 -10.12
N ASP A 165 8.35 -14.82 -11.04
CA ASP A 165 8.82 -13.85 -12.04
C ASP A 165 7.69 -13.27 -12.90
N ARG A 166 6.55 -13.99 -13.00
CA ARG A 166 5.39 -13.53 -13.76
C ARG A 166 4.75 -12.28 -13.13
N ILE A 167 4.80 -12.12 -11.81
CA ILE A 167 4.30 -10.89 -11.16
C ILE A 167 5.08 -9.70 -11.70
N THR A 168 6.42 -9.80 -11.68
CA THR A 168 7.30 -8.79 -12.22
C THR A 168 7.07 -8.55 -13.71
N GLN A 169 6.87 -9.61 -14.49
CA GLN A 169 6.61 -9.50 -15.93
C GLN A 169 5.26 -8.84 -16.25
N PHE A 170 4.24 -9.07 -15.46
CA PHE A 170 2.88 -8.60 -15.75
C PHE A 170 2.56 -7.22 -15.19
N CYS A 171 3.19 -6.80 -14.09
CA CYS A 171 2.94 -5.48 -13.54
C CYS A 171 3.48 -4.36 -14.43
N SER A 172 2.78 -3.24 -14.47
CA SER A 172 3.24 -2.00 -15.15
C SER A 172 4.10 -1.17 -14.23
N HIS A 173 3.78 -1.15 -12.95
CA HIS A 173 4.53 -0.50 -11.88
C HIS A 173 4.74 -1.48 -10.74
N MET A 174 5.89 -1.41 -10.10
CA MET A 174 6.20 -2.18 -8.91
C MET A 174 6.90 -1.29 -7.89
N PHE A 175 6.44 -1.39 -6.66
CA PHE A 175 6.98 -0.62 -5.55
C PHE A 175 7.33 -1.57 -4.39
N ILE A 176 8.38 -1.25 -3.68
CA ILE A 176 8.72 -1.86 -2.41
C ILE A 176 8.31 -0.88 -1.31
N LEU A 177 7.44 -1.32 -0.40
CA LEU A 177 7.12 -0.62 0.82
C LEU A 177 7.82 -1.34 1.97
N ARG A 178 8.71 -0.64 2.67
CA ARG A 178 9.44 -1.20 3.81
C ARG A 178 9.69 -0.18 4.92
N SER A 179 9.91 -0.69 6.12
CA SER A 179 10.44 0.14 7.20
C SER A 179 11.87 0.57 6.88
N LYS A 180 12.27 1.74 7.36
CA LYS A 180 13.66 2.17 7.37
C LYS A 180 14.47 1.31 8.34
N THR A 181 15.74 1.09 8.03
CA THR A 181 16.69 0.50 8.98
C THR A 181 17.06 1.53 10.07
N ALA A 182 17.66 1.04 11.16
CA ALA A 182 18.13 1.93 12.22
C ALA A 182 19.15 2.96 11.69
N ASP A 183 20.08 2.51 10.84
CA ASP A 183 21.10 3.36 10.22
C ASP A 183 20.48 4.42 9.29
N GLU A 184 19.43 4.05 8.55
CA GLU A 184 18.69 5.02 7.73
C GLU A 184 17.96 6.05 8.60
N MET A 185 17.37 5.62 9.71
CA MET A 185 16.71 6.52 10.65
C MET A 185 17.69 7.49 11.30
N GLU A 186 18.89 7.02 11.65
CA GLU A 186 19.96 7.85 12.22
C GLU A 186 20.49 8.87 11.21
N THR A 187 20.77 8.41 9.98
CA THR A 187 21.37 9.26 8.93
C THR A 187 20.38 10.29 8.38
N GLU A 188 19.15 9.87 8.13
CA GLU A 188 18.14 10.70 7.45
C GLU A 188 17.35 11.57 8.42
N GLY A 189 17.29 11.16 9.69
CA GLY A 189 16.53 11.83 10.75
C GLY A 189 15.05 11.45 10.79
N GLY A 190 14.46 11.49 11.98
CA GLY A 190 13.08 11.07 12.23
C GLY A 190 12.00 11.90 11.52
N ARG A 191 12.31 13.14 11.13
CA ARG A 191 11.39 14.03 10.42
C ARG A 191 10.96 13.48 9.03
N PHE A 192 11.79 12.63 8.43
CA PHE A 192 11.49 11.99 7.15
C PHE A 192 10.72 10.67 7.31
N GLY A 193 10.04 10.46 8.44
CA GLY A 193 9.19 9.31 8.66
C GLY A 193 9.95 8.00 8.83
N THR A 194 9.19 6.92 8.98
CA THR A 194 9.65 5.60 9.40
C THR A 194 9.73 4.58 8.27
N HIS A 195 9.18 4.88 7.10
CA HIS A 195 9.07 3.95 5.98
C HIS A 195 9.54 4.58 4.67
N LYS A 196 9.83 3.70 3.71
CA LYS A 196 10.17 4.06 2.32
C LYS A 196 9.28 3.33 1.34
N LEU A 197 8.86 4.06 0.31
CA LEU A 197 8.24 3.52 -0.89
C LEU A 197 9.19 3.71 -2.07
N ILE A 198 9.73 2.61 -2.57
CA ILE A 198 10.75 2.59 -3.63
C ILE A 198 10.11 2.10 -4.92
N ASN A 199 10.23 2.87 -6.00
CA ASN A 199 9.84 2.43 -7.33
C ASN A 199 10.94 1.55 -7.92
N VAL A 200 10.66 0.27 -8.13
CA VAL A 200 11.61 -0.69 -8.70
C VAL A 200 11.32 -1.03 -10.15
N LYS A 201 10.09 -0.73 -10.62
CA LYS A 201 9.70 -0.92 -12.01
C LYS A 201 8.64 0.08 -12.45
N ALA A 202 8.86 0.67 -13.61
CA ALA A 202 7.90 1.54 -14.28
C ALA A 202 8.02 1.37 -15.81
N ARG A 203 7.05 0.70 -16.44
CA ARG A 203 7.12 0.38 -17.88
C ARG A 203 6.90 1.56 -18.80
N HIS A 204 6.18 2.56 -18.35
CA HIS A 204 5.69 3.65 -19.19
C HIS A 204 6.39 4.99 -18.92
N LEU A 205 7.45 4.98 -18.11
CA LEU A 205 8.32 6.13 -17.94
C LEU A 205 9.31 6.15 -19.12
N GLY A 206 9.06 6.99 -20.10
CA GLY A 206 9.96 7.19 -21.24
C GLY A 206 11.28 7.83 -20.83
N SER A 207 11.24 8.78 -19.91
CA SER A 207 12.37 9.37 -19.20
C SER A 207 11.94 9.61 -17.75
N ASP A 208 12.87 9.64 -16.81
CA ASP A 208 12.58 9.91 -15.40
C ASP A 208 12.42 11.42 -15.16
N ILE A 209 11.32 11.98 -15.67
CA ILE A 209 11.03 13.42 -15.57
C ILE A 209 10.93 13.87 -14.10
N ALA A 210 10.46 13.00 -13.22
CA ALA A 210 10.26 13.29 -11.80
C ALA A 210 11.46 12.89 -10.92
N GLY A 211 12.50 12.25 -11.49
CA GLY A 211 13.63 11.69 -10.74
C GLY A 211 13.21 10.54 -9.80
N ALA A 212 12.09 9.86 -10.12
CA ALA A 212 11.55 8.81 -9.25
C ALA A 212 12.37 7.53 -9.25
N VAL A 213 13.18 7.30 -10.30
CA VAL A 213 14.02 6.12 -10.45
C VAL A 213 15.52 6.45 -10.51
N GLU A 214 15.88 7.74 -10.65
CA GLU A 214 17.27 8.15 -10.65
C GLU A 214 17.90 7.98 -9.27
N PRO A 215 19.15 7.47 -9.20
CA PRO A 215 19.84 7.36 -7.93
C PRO A 215 20.19 8.75 -7.38
N VAL A 216 20.08 8.87 -6.06
CA VAL A 216 20.39 10.09 -5.30
C VAL A 216 21.65 9.84 -4.48
N ARG A 217 22.58 10.81 -4.47
CA ARG A 217 23.76 10.76 -3.62
C ARG A 217 23.43 11.23 -2.21
N ILE A 218 23.72 10.39 -1.23
CA ILE A 218 23.64 10.72 0.20
C ILE A 218 25.00 10.46 0.81
N GLY A 219 25.73 11.52 1.14
CA GLY A 219 27.16 11.40 1.51
C GLY A 219 27.95 10.71 0.40
N ASP A 220 28.69 9.66 0.75
CA ASP A 220 29.49 8.87 -0.21
C ASP A 220 28.69 7.77 -0.92
N SER A 221 27.43 7.55 -0.55
CA SER A 221 26.61 6.47 -1.08
C SER A 221 25.67 6.95 -2.17
N LEU A 222 25.50 6.14 -3.23
CA LEU A 222 24.50 6.33 -4.26
C LEU A 222 23.33 5.39 -3.99
N ARG A 223 22.13 5.93 -3.78
CA ARG A 223 20.92 5.15 -3.41
C ARG A 223 19.80 5.41 -4.40
N LYS A 224 18.95 4.40 -4.63
CA LYS A 224 17.71 4.62 -5.38
C LYS A 224 16.84 5.66 -4.68
N ASN A 225 16.23 6.55 -5.47
CA ASN A 225 15.26 7.49 -4.90
C ASN A 225 14.07 6.75 -4.30
N ALA A 226 13.54 7.26 -3.23
CA ALA A 226 12.42 6.70 -2.49
C ALA A 226 11.56 7.81 -1.91
N ILE A 227 10.27 7.59 -1.90
CA ILE A 227 9.34 8.47 -1.16
C ILE A 227 9.40 8.04 0.31
N ASN A 228 9.62 9.01 1.19
CA ASN A 228 9.61 8.81 2.62
C ASN A 228 8.18 8.92 3.15
N LEU A 229 7.80 7.98 3.98
CA LEU A 229 6.47 7.87 4.52
C LEU A 229 6.49 7.77 6.04
N ASP A 230 5.54 8.42 6.66
CA ASP A 230 5.24 8.27 8.08
C ASP A 230 3.91 7.54 8.26
N PHE A 231 3.92 6.52 9.11
CA PHE A 231 2.76 5.70 9.42
C PHE A 231 2.29 6.01 10.83
N ASN A 232 1.12 6.60 10.95
CA ASN A 232 0.52 6.89 12.23
C ASN A 232 -0.97 6.53 12.23
N ASN A 233 -1.37 5.64 13.10
CA ASN A 233 -2.76 5.24 13.32
C ASN A 233 -3.51 4.94 12.02
N PHE A 234 -2.89 4.12 11.12
CA PHE A 234 -3.36 3.76 9.77
C PHE A 234 -3.42 4.92 8.77
N ASN A 235 -2.92 6.08 9.12
CA ASN A 235 -2.64 7.14 8.16
C ASN A 235 -1.23 7.01 7.61
N ILE A 236 -1.10 7.35 6.34
CA ILE A 236 0.18 7.42 5.65
C ILE A 236 0.37 8.86 5.23
N THR A 237 1.47 9.46 5.69
CA THR A 237 1.84 10.83 5.33
C THR A 237 3.15 10.81 4.56
N GLU A 238 3.18 11.46 3.40
CA GLU A 238 4.40 11.67 2.64
C GLU A 238 5.29 12.70 3.36
N ARG A 239 6.59 12.40 3.44
CA ARG A 239 7.61 13.23 4.08
C ARG A 239 8.74 13.62 3.13
N GLY A 240 8.41 13.79 1.84
CA GLY A 240 9.39 14.08 0.81
C GLY A 240 10.14 12.84 0.29
N ASP A 241 11.14 13.06 -0.53
CA ASP A 241 11.94 11.99 -1.13
C ASP A 241 13.42 12.06 -0.68
N LEU A 242 14.28 11.18 -1.23
CA LEU A 242 15.71 11.18 -0.89
C LEU A 242 16.43 12.45 -1.35
N ARG A 243 15.93 13.15 -2.35
CA ARG A 243 16.53 14.43 -2.80
C ARG A 243 16.34 15.52 -1.77
N ASP A 244 15.18 15.52 -1.08
CA ASP A 244 14.91 16.45 0.01
C ASP A 244 15.85 16.19 1.18
N ILE A 245 16.12 14.92 1.48
CA ILE A 245 17.10 14.54 2.50
C ILE A 245 18.50 15.03 2.10
N ALA A 246 18.92 14.78 0.86
CA ALA A 246 20.23 15.21 0.36
C ALA A 246 20.42 16.72 0.50
N ARG A 247 19.43 17.53 0.08
CA ARG A 247 19.47 18.99 0.21
C ARG A 247 19.65 19.47 1.65
N VAL A 248 18.97 18.81 2.57
CA VAL A 248 19.08 19.14 3.99
C VAL A 248 20.45 18.75 4.56
N LEU A 249 20.98 17.59 4.22
CA LEU A 249 22.30 17.15 4.67
C LEU A 249 23.42 18.02 4.08
N ASP A 250 23.24 18.52 2.87
CA ASP A 250 24.17 19.44 2.19
C ASP A 250 24.02 20.89 2.69
N GLY A 251 23.12 21.19 3.61
CA GLY A 251 22.93 22.50 4.21
C GLY A 251 22.23 23.52 3.30
N HIS A 252 21.56 23.07 2.24
CA HIS A 252 20.93 23.94 1.26
C HIS A 252 19.50 24.38 1.60
N GLU A 253 18.82 23.75 2.56
CA GLU A 253 17.48 24.18 3.01
C GLU A 253 17.24 23.82 4.48
N GLU A 254 16.80 24.82 5.26
CA GLU A 254 15.93 24.59 6.40
C GLU A 254 14.53 24.34 5.83
N LEU A 255 14.09 23.08 5.79
CA LEU A 255 12.70 22.78 5.44
C LEU A 255 11.79 23.45 6.46
N ASP A 256 10.90 24.31 5.98
CA ASP A 256 9.88 24.96 6.79
C ASP A 256 9.18 23.92 7.69
N ASN A 257 9.28 24.12 9.00
CA ASN A 257 8.64 23.30 10.04
C ASN A 257 7.11 23.45 10.09
N ASN A 258 6.47 23.86 9.00
CA ASN A 258 5.01 23.94 8.86
C ASN A 258 4.35 22.58 8.58
N GLY A 259 4.98 21.48 8.99
CA GLY A 259 4.28 20.22 9.20
C GLY A 259 3.34 20.38 10.39
N ILE A 260 2.04 20.39 10.11
CA ILE A 260 0.93 20.43 11.05
C ILE A 260 1.26 19.57 12.29
N GLN A 261 1.70 20.19 13.37
CA GLN A 261 1.59 19.63 14.71
C GLN A 261 0.11 19.65 15.10
N GLU A 262 -0.67 18.71 14.56
CA GLU A 262 -1.84 18.28 15.31
C GLU A 262 -1.31 17.57 16.54
N THR A 263 -1.30 18.27 17.66
CA THR A 263 -1.07 17.70 18.98
C THR A 263 -2.05 16.54 19.15
N ILE A 264 -1.54 15.32 19.02
CA ILE A 264 -2.29 14.12 19.37
C ILE A 264 -2.57 14.25 20.86
N PRO A 265 -3.84 14.26 21.31
CA PRO A 265 -4.14 14.26 22.73
C PRO A 265 -3.47 13.06 23.38
N ASP A 266 -2.88 13.26 24.55
CA ASP A 266 -2.30 12.19 25.36
C ASP A 266 -3.42 11.21 25.76
N PHE A 267 -3.48 10.07 25.10
CA PHE A 267 -4.47 9.02 25.34
C PHE A 267 -4.03 7.99 26.39
N ASP A 268 -2.83 8.11 26.96
CA ASP A 268 -2.30 7.16 27.93
C ASP A 268 -2.95 7.29 29.32
N GLN A 269 -3.86 8.23 29.49
CA GLN A 269 -4.58 8.45 30.76
C GLN A 269 -5.94 7.74 30.87
N PHE A 270 -6.29 6.85 29.91
CA PHE A 270 -7.61 6.20 29.89
C PHE A 270 -7.59 4.69 29.94
#